data_be75a7f39a38f73365b3c7542aa4b90e
#
_entry.id   be75a7f39a38f73365b3c7542aa4b90e
#
_cell.length_a   1.000
_cell.length_b   1.000
_cell.length_c   1.000
_cell.angle_alpha   90.00
_cell.angle_beta   90.00
_cell.angle_gamma   90.00
#
_symmetry.space_group_name_H-M   'P 1'
#
loop_
_entity.id
_entity.type
_entity.pdbx_description
1 polymer ?
#
loop_
_entity_poly.entity_id
_entity_poly.type
_entity_poly.pdbx_seq_one_letter_code
_entity_poly.pdbx_strand_id
1 'polypeptide(L)'
;TVLIFGVAIFYVLDKKWWWVPALIAIIISQSLIILSWQDAKFGTIPNIIILIAVIVGFGVWNFNIQIDGEINNILTQNQVTENTIVEEQMISNMPSIVQKWLTNSGIVGKEKIQTVYLKQDGQIKLKPDQEKWTEAEAEQYITTGKPAFLWKVKMSMMPFLNVFGRDYF
;
A
#
# COMPACT_ATOMS: atom_id res chain seq x y z
N THR A 1 28.66 15.24 4.30
CA THR A 1 27.57 16.24 4.44
C THR A 1 26.74 16.32 3.15
N VAL A 2 27.35 16.51 1.97
CA VAL A 2 26.63 16.64 0.68
C VAL A 2 25.75 15.42 0.35
N LEU A 3 26.24 14.19 0.58
CA LEU A 3 25.49 12.96 0.32
C LEU A 3 24.21 12.87 1.18
N ILE A 4 24.27 13.27 2.45
CA ILE A 4 23.11 13.25 3.36
C ILE A 4 22.05 14.27 2.90
N PHE A 5 22.46 15.45 2.43
CA PHE A 5 21.53 16.43 1.85
C PHE A 5 20.87 15.89 0.59
N GLY A 6 21.63 15.21 -0.29
CA GLY A 6 21.06 14.55 -1.46
C GLY A 6 20.00 13.49 -1.11
N VAL A 7 20.26 12.67 -0.09
CA VAL A 7 19.29 11.69 0.43
C VAL A 7 18.02 12.35 0.97
N ALA A 8 18.17 13.45 1.74
CA ALA A 8 17.02 14.19 2.26
C ALA A 8 16.15 14.74 1.12
N ILE A 9 16.73 15.20 0.01
CA ILE A 9 16.00 15.64 -1.17
C ILE A 9 15.18 14.48 -1.77
N PHE A 10 15.76 13.28 -1.95
CA PHE A 10 15.04 12.13 -2.48
C PHE A 10 13.89 11.69 -1.57
N TYR A 11 14.06 11.79 -0.25
CA TYR A 11 13.01 11.52 0.72
C TYR A 11 11.86 12.53 0.61
N VAL A 12 12.17 13.83 0.56
CA VAL A 12 11.17 14.91 0.43
C VAL A 12 10.43 14.85 -0.91
N LEU A 13 11.09 14.40 -1.98
CA LEU A 13 10.49 14.17 -3.30
C LEU A 13 9.68 12.86 -3.39
N ASP A 14 9.46 12.18 -2.27
CA ASP A 14 8.68 10.93 -2.15
C ASP A 14 9.14 9.82 -3.12
N LYS A 15 10.46 9.76 -3.37
CA LYS A 15 11.02 8.69 -4.23
C LYS A 15 11.03 7.37 -3.47
N LYS A 16 10.25 6.40 -3.90
CA LYS A 16 10.10 5.08 -3.25
C LYS A 16 11.44 4.35 -3.00
N TRP A 17 12.50 4.69 -3.71
CA TRP A 17 13.83 4.07 -3.61
C TRP A 17 14.87 4.94 -2.89
N TRP A 18 14.45 5.99 -2.14
CA TRP A 18 15.33 6.91 -1.39
C TRP A 18 16.29 6.19 -0.43
N TRP A 19 15.91 5.03 0.08
CA TRP A 19 16.70 4.21 0.98
C TRP A 19 18.00 3.69 0.34
N VAL A 20 18.05 3.51 -0.98
CA VAL A 20 19.24 3.01 -1.69
C VAL A 20 20.41 4.00 -1.60
N PRO A 21 20.29 5.27 -2.03
CA PRO A 21 21.35 6.25 -1.87
C PRO A 21 21.68 6.53 -0.41
N ALA A 22 20.71 6.41 0.51
CA ALA A 22 20.94 6.54 1.94
C ALA A 22 21.87 5.44 2.47
N LEU A 23 21.64 4.20 2.08
CA LEU A 23 22.48 3.06 2.44
C LEU A 23 23.90 3.24 1.93
N ILE A 24 24.08 3.65 0.67
CA ILE A 24 25.39 3.93 0.08
C ILE A 24 26.12 5.03 0.86
N ALA A 25 25.41 6.11 1.20
CA ALA A 25 25.96 7.20 1.99
C ALA A 25 26.43 6.77 3.38
N ILE A 26 25.67 5.89 4.06
CA ILE A 26 26.05 5.32 5.35
C ILE A 26 27.31 4.48 5.23
N ILE A 27 27.41 3.60 4.22
CA ILE A 27 28.57 2.73 4.01
C ILE A 27 29.82 3.58 3.81
N ILE A 28 29.76 4.60 2.96
CA ILE A 28 30.91 5.50 2.70
C ILE A 28 31.25 6.26 4.00
N SER A 29 30.26 6.85 4.67
CA SER A 29 30.46 7.61 5.91
C SER A 29 31.08 6.74 7.00
N GLN A 30 30.56 5.53 7.21
CA GLN A 30 31.05 4.64 8.25
C GLN A 30 32.47 4.13 7.95
N SER A 31 32.81 3.89 6.69
CA SER A 31 34.16 3.51 6.29
C SER A 31 35.16 4.63 6.63
N LEU A 32 34.82 5.88 6.34
CA LEU A 32 35.67 7.03 6.69
C LEU A 32 35.83 7.21 8.22
N ILE A 33 34.74 6.98 8.97
CA ILE A 33 34.77 7.02 10.44
C ILE A 33 35.70 5.94 11.00
N ILE A 34 35.66 4.73 10.46
CA ILE A 34 36.54 3.64 10.89
C ILE A 34 38.00 3.99 10.63
N LEU A 35 38.32 4.58 9.48
CA LEU A 35 39.70 4.99 9.13
C LEU A 35 40.21 6.11 10.05
N SER A 36 39.32 6.96 10.59
CA SER A 36 39.65 8.08 11.49
C SER A 36 39.01 7.91 12.86
N TRP A 37 38.99 6.68 13.40
CA TRP A 37 38.20 6.33 14.57
C TRP A 37 38.41 7.20 15.80
N GLN A 38 39.65 7.57 16.08
CA GLN A 38 39.98 8.38 17.28
C GLN A 38 39.28 9.73 17.25
N ASP A 39 39.18 10.35 16.08
CA ASP A 39 38.65 11.71 15.92
C ASP A 39 37.16 11.71 15.54
N ALA A 40 36.66 10.66 14.84
CA ALA A 40 35.38 10.68 14.19
C ALA A 40 34.34 9.68 14.77
N LYS A 41 34.67 8.91 15.81
CA LYS A 41 33.82 7.82 16.35
C LYS A 41 32.38 8.25 16.67
N PHE A 42 32.15 9.47 17.11
CA PHE A 42 30.80 9.97 17.40
C PHE A 42 29.93 10.15 16.16
N GLY A 43 30.52 10.20 14.96
CA GLY A 43 29.79 10.17 13.68
C GLY A 43 29.04 8.86 13.43
N THR A 44 29.35 7.79 14.16
CA THR A 44 28.62 6.53 14.09
C THR A 44 27.16 6.68 14.61
N ILE A 45 26.92 7.55 15.57
CA ILE A 45 25.57 7.76 16.13
C ILE A 45 24.55 8.20 15.07
N PRO A 46 24.79 9.30 14.30
CA PRO A 46 23.87 9.66 13.22
C PRO A 46 23.77 8.59 12.13
N ASN A 47 24.83 7.84 11.83
CA ASN A 47 24.77 6.76 10.88
C ASN A 47 23.82 5.63 11.34
N ILE A 48 23.79 5.30 12.64
CA ILE A 48 22.86 4.32 13.20
C ILE A 48 21.41 4.82 13.05
N ILE A 49 21.13 6.10 13.33
CA ILE A 49 19.80 6.68 13.20
C ILE A 49 19.32 6.59 11.74
N ILE A 50 20.19 6.96 10.79
CA ILE A 50 19.86 6.89 9.36
C ILE A 50 19.68 5.43 8.93
N LEU A 51 20.47 4.49 9.46
CA LEU A 51 20.33 3.07 9.16
C LEU A 51 18.97 2.52 9.59
N ILE A 52 18.47 2.91 10.75
CA ILE A 52 17.12 2.54 11.18
C ILE A 52 16.08 3.06 10.19
N ALA A 53 16.20 4.32 9.76
CA ALA A 53 15.30 4.88 8.75
C ALA A 53 15.38 4.13 7.41
N VAL A 54 16.58 3.72 6.99
CA VAL A 54 16.79 2.91 5.77
C VAL A 54 16.11 1.55 5.88
N ILE A 55 16.22 0.87 7.03
CA ILE A 55 15.57 -0.43 7.26
C ILE A 55 14.04 -0.29 7.14
N VAL A 56 13.47 0.76 7.77
CA VAL A 56 12.03 1.05 7.66
C VAL A 56 11.65 1.36 6.22
N GLY A 57 12.40 2.21 5.54
CA GLY A 57 12.16 2.58 4.13
C GLY A 57 12.22 1.40 3.18
N PHE A 58 13.18 0.50 3.37
CA PHE A 58 13.26 -0.76 2.63
C PHE A 58 12.04 -1.65 2.91
N GLY A 59 11.64 -1.78 4.18
CA GLY A 59 10.46 -2.56 4.57
C GLY A 59 9.19 -2.06 3.89
N VAL A 60 8.95 -0.76 3.91
CA VAL A 60 7.81 -0.12 3.23
C VAL A 60 7.86 -0.33 1.72
N TRP A 61 9.02 -0.17 1.10
CA TRP A 61 9.20 -0.39 -0.33
C TRP A 61 8.91 -1.84 -0.72
N ASN A 62 9.46 -2.82 0.01
CA ASN A 62 9.24 -4.24 -0.22
C ASN A 62 7.76 -4.62 -0.03
N PHE A 63 7.12 -4.11 1.00
CA PHE A 63 5.69 -4.31 1.25
C PHE A 63 4.82 -3.82 0.09
N ASN A 64 5.10 -2.62 -0.44
CA ASN A 64 4.36 -2.08 -1.59
C ASN A 64 4.58 -2.91 -2.86
N ILE A 65 5.79 -3.41 -3.12
CA ILE A 65 6.05 -4.31 -4.27
C ILE A 65 5.25 -5.60 -4.16
N GLN A 66 5.17 -6.19 -2.95
CA GLN A 66 4.37 -7.39 -2.73
C GLN A 66 2.89 -7.12 -3.01
N ILE A 67 2.34 -6.03 -2.51
CA ILE A 67 0.94 -5.64 -2.75
C ILE A 67 0.68 -5.42 -4.25
N ASP A 68 1.56 -4.68 -4.94
CA ASP A 68 1.41 -4.43 -6.37
C ASP A 68 1.44 -5.76 -7.16
N GLY A 69 2.28 -6.72 -6.75
CA GLY A 69 2.32 -8.07 -7.31
C GLY A 69 1.04 -8.86 -7.07
N GLU A 70 0.47 -8.79 -5.87
CA GLU A 70 -0.80 -9.44 -5.51
C GLU A 70 -1.98 -8.83 -6.29
N ILE A 71 -2.04 -7.51 -6.41
CA ILE A 71 -3.05 -6.82 -7.23
C ILE A 71 -2.97 -7.31 -8.68
N ASN A 72 -1.78 -7.30 -9.27
CA ASN A 72 -1.59 -7.79 -10.63
C ASN A 72 -2.02 -9.24 -10.78
N ASN A 73 -1.73 -10.09 -9.80
CA ASN A 73 -2.11 -11.50 -9.82
C ASN A 73 -3.63 -11.69 -9.83
N ILE A 74 -4.37 -11.04 -8.91
CA ILE A 74 -5.84 -11.17 -8.86
C ILE A 74 -6.50 -10.60 -10.12
N LEU A 75 -6.01 -9.48 -10.64
CA LEU A 75 -6.54 -8.86 -11.86
C LEU A 75 -6.27 -9.72 -13.10
N THR A 76 -5.07 -10.28 -13.23
CA THR A 76 -4.68 -11.14 -14.35
C THR A 76 -5.45 -12.46 -14.35
N GLN A 77 -5.66 -13.07 -13.17
CA GLN A 77 -6.42 -14.31 -13.04
C GLN A 77 -7.92 -14.14 -13.32
N ASN A 78 -8.42 -12.90 -13.28
CA ASN A 78 -9.82 -12.57 -13.55
C ASN A 78 -10.06 -12.08 -14.99
N GLN A 79 -9.08 -12.19 -15.90
CA GLN A 79 -9.30 -11.85 -17.29
C GLN A 79 -10.33 -12.80 -17.89
N VAL A 80 -11.57 -12.34 -17.99
CA VAL A 80 -12.68 -13.05 -18.65
C VAL A 80 -12.69 -12.66 -20.11
N THR A 81 -12.72 -13.66 -20.97
CA THR A 81 -12.63 -13.49 -22.43
C THR A 81 -13.96 -13.07 -23.07
N GLU A 82 -15.07 -13.15 -22.33
CA GLU A 82 -16.40 -12.86 -22.87
C GLU A 82 -17.17 -11.88 -21.98
N ASN A 83 -17.71 -10.81 -22.59
CA ASN A 83 -18.65 -9.92 -21.96
C ASN A 83 -20.00 -10.64 -21.82
N THR A 84 -20.29 -11.09 -20.61
CA THR A 84 -21.57 -11.75 -20.29
C THR A 84 -22.59 -10.71 -19.86
N ILE A 85 -23.75 -10.66 -20.51
CA ILE A 85 -24.88 -9.85 -20.05
C ILE A 85 -25.57 -10.55 -18.89
N VAL A 86 -25.95 -9.80 -17.88
CA VAL A 86 -26.71 -10.34 -16.74
C VAL A 86 -28.16 -10.56 -17.18
N GLU A 87 -28.59 -11.82 -17.23
CA GLU A 87 -29.94 -12.24 -17.58
C GLU A 87 -30.79 -12.53 -16.32
N GLU A 88 -32.11 -12.41 -16.42
CA GLU A 88 -33.01 -12.72 -15.30
C GLU A 88 -32.86 -14.18 -14.81
N GLN A 89 -32.54 -15.11 -15.70
CA GLN A 89 -32.29 -16.50 -15.33
C GLN A 89 -31.12 -16.67 -14.38
N MET A 90 -30.09 -15.80 -14.47
CA MET A 90 -28.90 -15.86 -13.59
C MET A 90 -29.25 -15.54 -12.13
N ILE A 91 -30.29 -14.75 -11.90
CA ILE A 91 -30.71 -14.35 -10.56
C ILE A 91 -31.91 -15.16 -10.05
N SER A 92 -32.58 -15.95 -10.90
CA SER A 92 -33.83 -16.66 -10.58
C SER A 92 -33.72 -17.63 -9.39
N ASN A 93 -32.57 -18.26 -9.19
CA ASN A 93 -32.31 -19.19 -8.09
C ASN A 93 -31.85 -18.51 -6.78
N MET A 94 -31.73 -17.19 -6.76
CA MET A 94 -31.35 -16.45 -5.56
C MET A 94 -32.54 -16.24 -4.64
N PRO A 95 -32.34 -15.96 -3.33
CA PRO A 95 -33.43 -15.55 -2.43
C PRO A 95 -34.19 -14.35 -3.00
N SER A 96 -35.53 -14.33 -2.82
CA SER A 96 -36.40 -13.31 -3.41
C SER A 96 -36.00 -11.86 -3.09
N ILE A 97 -35.49 -11.63 -1.88
CA ILE A 97 -34.99 -10.30 -1.48
C ILE A 97 -33.76 -9.87 -2.30
N VAL A 98 -32.88 -10.82 -2.64
CA VAL A 98 -31.69 -10.58 -3.46
C VAL A 98 -32.09 -10.33 -4.91
N GLN A 99 -33.03 -11.13 -5.45
CA GLN A 99 -33.59 -10.91 -6.79
C GLN A 99 -34.16 -9.50 -6.92
N LYS A 100 -35.01 -9.10 -5.95
CA LYS A 100 -35.62 -7.77 -5.93
C LYS A 100 -34.57 -6.65 -5.86
N TRP A 101 -33.54 -6.86 -5.05
CA TRP A 101 -32.44 -5.87 -4.93
C TRP A 101 -31.65 -5.73 -6.23
N LEU A 102 -31.27 -6.85 -6.86
CA LEU A 102 -30.53 -6.87 -8.13
C LEU A 102 -31.35 -6.27 -9.28
N THR A 103 -32.65 -6.60 -9.34
CA THR A 103 -33.56 -6.01 -10.36
C THR A 103 -33.68 -4.51 -10.16
N ASN A 104 -33.90 -4.04 -8.91
CA ASN A 104 -34.02 -2.61 -8.59
C ASN A 104 -32.70 -1.83 -8.82
N SER A 105 -31.54 -2.50 -8.69
CA SER A 105 -30.25 -1.88 -9.01
C SER A 105 -30.04 -1.66 -10.51
N GLY A 106 -30.90 -2.25 -11.35
CA GLY A 106 -30.85 -2.13 -12.79
C GLY A 106 -29.65 -2.84 -13.43
N ILE A 107 -29.14 -3.91 -12.78
CA ILE A 107 -28.01 -4.69 -13.32
C ILE A 107 -28.45 -5.67 -14.41
N VAL A 108 -29.70 -6.11 -14.40
CA VAL A 108 -30.24 -6.99 -15.45
C VAL A 108 -30.23 -6.28 -16.79
N GLY A 109 -29.72 -6.95 -17.81
CA GLY A 109 -29.52 -6.40 -19.14
C GLY A 109 -28.19 -5.61 -19.32
N LYS A 110 -27.38 -5.49 -18.28
CA LYS A 110 -26.05 -4.87 -18.35
C LYS A 110 -24.93 -5.91 -18.35
N GLU A 111 -23.75 -5.49 -18.78
CA GLU A 111 -22.55 -6.31 -18.68
C GLU A 111 -22.27 -6.68 -17.21
N LYS A 112 -21.92 -7.94 -16.98
CA LYS A 112 -21.52 -8.44 -15.66
C LYS A 112 -20.27 -7.71 -15.21
N ILE A 113 -20.34 -7.08 -14.03
CA ILE A 113 -19.17 -6.46 -13.39
C ILE A 113 -18.14 -7.54 -13.09
N GLN A 114 -16.94 -7.36 -13.60
CA GLN A 114 -15.84 -8.33 -13.44
C GLN A 114 -14.82 -7.87 -12.42
N THR A 115 -14.59 -6.56 -12.37
CA THR A 115 -13.63 -5.93 -11.44
C THR A 115 -14.22 -4.67 -10.89
N VAL A 116 -14.02 -4.44 -9.59
CA VAL A 116 -14.38 -3.19 -8.91
C VAL A 116 -13.13 -2.63 -8.28
N TYR A 117 -12.87 -1.34 -8.51
CA TYR A 117 -11.85 -0.56 -7.83
C TYR A 117 -12.52 0.52 -6.99
N LEU A 118 -12.16 0.59 -5.72
CA LEU A 118 -12.63 1.61 -4.79
C LEU A 118 -11.44 2.37 -4.22
N LYS A 119 -11.57 3.69 -4.17
CA LYS A 119 -10.67 4.55 -3.41
C LYS A 119 -11.46 5.19 -2.28
N GLN A 120 -10.91 5.17 -1.08
CA GLN A 120 -11.56 5.60 0.14
C GLN A 120 -10.62 6.54 0.90
N ASP A 121 -11.11 7.72 1.22
CA ASP A 121 -10.46 8.66 2.11
C ASP A 121 -11.33 8.78 3.36
N GLY A 122 -10.73 8.59 4.52
CA GLY A 122 -11.48 8.56 5.77
C GLY A 122 -10.61 8.68 7.00
N GLN A 123 -11.22 8.45 8.13
CA GLN A 123 -10.55 8.49 9.43
C GLN A 123 -10.87 7.21 10.19
N ILE A 124 -9.89 6.68 10.90
CA ILE A 124 -10.02 5.44 11.67
C ILE A 124 -9.54 5.65 13.11
N LYS A 125 -10.21 5.00 14.05
CA LYS A 125 -9.72 4.81 15.40
C LYS A 125 -9.09 3.43 15.50
N LEU A 126 -7.81 3.37 15.88
CA LEU A 126 -7.10 2.10 16.07
C LEU A 126 -7.44 1.46 17.42
N LYS A 127 -7.96 2.26 18.37
CA LYS A 127 -8.46 1.79 19.67
C LYS A 127 -9.77 2.50 19.98
N PRO A 128 -10.73 1.83 20.65
CA PRO A 128 -12.03 2.42 20.98
C PRO A 128 -11.94 3.69 21.83
N ASP A 129 -10.97 3.76 22.72
CA ASP A 129 -10.72 4.86 23.66
C ASP A 129 -9.81 5.96 23.11
N GLN A 130 -9.37 5.84 21.86
CA GLN A 130 -8.54 6.84 21.21
C GLN A 130 -9.34 8.14 21.00
N GLU A 131 -8.87 9.27 21.50
CA GLU A 131 -9.55 10.57 21.34
C GLU A 131 -9.45 11.09 19.90
N LYS A 132 -8.25 11.01 19.30
CA LYS A 132 -7.99 11.54 17.96
C LYS A 132 -8.22 10.47 16.89
N TRP A 133 -8.88 10.87 15.81
CA TRP A 133 -8.99 10.07 14.61
C TRP A 133 -7.68 10.12 13.82
N THR A 134 -7.32 9.00 13.24
CA THR A 134 -6.15 8.86 12.36
C THR A 134 -6.61 8.91 10.92
N GLU A 135 -6.04 9.78 10.11
CA GLU A 135 -6.33 9.85 8.68
C GLU A 135 -5.86 8.58 7.98
N ALA A 136 -6.72 8.07 7.10
CA ALA A 136 -6.50 6.84 6.36
C ALA A 136 -6.93 6.99 4.90
N GLU A 137 -6.04 6.62 3.99
CA GLU A 137 -6.30 6.47 2.57
C GLU A 137 -6.29 4.98 2.25
N ALA A 138 -7.37 4.46 1.65
CA ALA A 138 -7.46 3.05 1.30
C ALA A 138 -7.83 2.86 -0.17
N GLU A 139 -7.35 1.75 -0.72
CA GLU A 139 -7.73 1.28 -2.05
C GLU A 139 -8.15 -0.18 -1.94
N GLN A 140 -9.20 -0.54 -2.66
CA GLN A 140 -9.72 -1.89 -2.69
C GLN A 140 -9.93 -2.36 -4.12
N TYR A 141 -9.47 -3.54 -4.39
CA TYR A 141 -9.62 -4.26 -5.65
C TYR A 141 -10.46 -5.52 -5.40
N ILE A 142 -11.53 -5.70 -6.17
CA ILE A 142 -12.43 -6.83 -6.05
C ILE A 142 -12.58 -7.46 -7.43
N THR A 143 -12.53 -8.78 -7.51
CA THR A 143 -12.81 -9.53 -8.74
C THR A 143 -13.98 -10.48 -8.53
N THR A 144 -14.78 -10.71 -9.57
CA THR A 144 -16.02 -11.50 -9.49
C THR A 144 -15.97 -12.81 -10.26
N GLY A 145 -15.15 -12.92 -11.30
CA GLY A 145 -15.02 -14.15 -12.11
C GLY A 145 -14.37 -15.26 -11.29
N LYS A 146 -13.16 -15.04 -10.83
CA LYS A 146 -12.53 -15.77 -9.73
C LYS A 146 -12.59 -14.86 -8.50
N PRO A 147 -13.51 -15.11 -7.55
CA PRO A 147 -13.72 -14.19 -6.45
C PRO A 147 -12.44 -13.97 -5.64
N ALA A 148 -12.01 -12.74 -5.57
CA ALA A 148 -10.87 -12.30 -4.76
C ALA A 148 -11.02 -10.84 -4.40
N PHE A 149 -10.41 -10.42 -3.31
CA PHE A 149 -10.25 -9.00 -3.00
C PHE A 149 -8.90 -8.72 -2.40
N LEU A 150 -8.45 -7.49 -2.58
CA LEU A 150 -7.32 -6.92 -1.88
C LEU A 150 -7.69 -5.51 -1.43
N TRP A 151 -7.57 -5.26 -0.14
CA TRP A 151 -7.70 -3.96 0.46
C TRP A 151 -6.35 -3.53 1.03
N LYS A 152 -5.88 -2.35 0.66
CA LYS A 152 -4.67 -1.74 1.21
C LYS A 152 -4.99 -0.41 1.83
N VAL A 153 -4.32 -0.07 2.93
CA VAL A 153 -4.51 1.18 3.64
C VAL A 153 -3.18 1.80 4.03
N LYS A 154 -3.12 3.12 3.94
CA LYS A 154 -2.07 3.97 4.46
C LYS A 154 -2.68 4.84 5.55
N MET A 155 -2.13 4.79 6.76
CA MET A 155 -2.57 5.57 7.91
C MET A 155 -1.47 6.54 8.34
N SER A 156 -1.82 7.82 8.49
CA SER A 156 -0.90 8.87 8.92
C SER A 156 -0.87 8.95 10.45
N MET A 157 0.09 8.25 11.07
CA MET A 157 0.19 8.17 12.54
C MET A 157 0.80 9.42 13.17
N MET A 158 1.83 9.98 12.53
CA MET A 158 2.54 11.19 12.94
C MET A 158 3.09 11.87 11.68
N PRO A 159 3.50 13.16 11.76
CA PRO A 159 4.24 13.78 10.66
C PRO A 159 5.42 12.89 10.24
N PHE A 160 5.50 12.61 8.94
CA PHE A 160 6.52 11.75 8.31
C PHE A 160 6.50 10.26 8.67
N LEU A 161 5.52 9.79 9.47
CA LEU A 161 5.37 8.38 9.81
C LEU A 161 4.01 7.84 9.35
N ASN A 162 4.02 7.03 8.31
CA ASN A 162 2.88 6.31 7.82
C ASN A 162 2.98 4.82 8.19
N VAL A 163 1.83 4.25 8.54
CA VAL A 163 1.67 2.80 8.75
C VAL A 163 0.84 2.25 7.59
N PHE A 164 1.24 1.11 7.09
CA PHE A 164 0.58 0.44 5.98
C PHE A 164 -0.02 -0.87 6.46
N GLY A 165 -1.19 -1.17 5.94
CA GLY A 165 -1.86 -2.45 6.18
C GLY A 165 -2.45 -3.00 4.89
N ARG A 166 -2.68 -4.30 4.86
CA ARG A 166 -3.41 -4.96 3.79
C ARG A 166 -4.25 -6.10 4.34
N ASP A 167 -5.34 -6.35 3.66
CA ASP A 167 -6.15 -7.55 3.80
C ASP A 167 -6.44 -8.11 2.40
N TYR A 168 -6.38 -9.42 2.24
CA TYR A 168 -6.65 -10.04 0.95
C TYR A 168 -7.15 -11.48 1.12
N PHE A 169 -7.86 -11.93 0.10
CA PHE A 169 -8.49 -13.25 0.08
C PHE A 169 -8.52 -13.76 -1.37
#